data_b887adc9bb72c7d8d2793b163efb0ee4
#
_entry.id   b887adc9bb72c7d8d2793b163efb0ee4
#
_cell.length_a   1.000
_cell.length_b   1.000
_cell.length_c   1.000
_cell.angle_alpha   90.00
_cell.angle_beta   90.00
_cell.angle_gamma   90.00
#
_symmetry.space_group_name_H-M   'P 1'
#
loop_
_entity.id
_entity.type
_entity.pdbx_description
1 polymer ?
#
loop_
_entity_poly.entity_id
_entity_poly.type
_entity_poly.pdbx_seq_one_letter_code
_entity_poly.pdbx_strand_id
1 'polypeptide(L)'
;MILTVTMNPSVDTRYQLDELIIDDVNRVKPEKTAGGKGLNVSRVLLQLGDDVLATGLLGGHMGAYMAELMDADGVKNDFVPIAGETRICLNILHEGNQTELLESGPQIAPAELEAFT
;
A
#
# COMPACT_ATOMS: atom_id res chain seq x y z
N MET A 1 6.69 -11.20 -19.34
CA MET A 1 6.63 -10.71 -17.95
C MET A 1 6.41 -9.22 -17.91
N ILE A 2 5.59 -8.76 -16.99
CA ILE A 2 5.30 -7.35 -16.82
C ILE A 2 5.90 -6.89 -15.49
N LEU A 3 6.64 -5.78 -15.52
CA LEU A 3 7.23 -5.18 -14.34
C LEU A 3 6.39 -3.97 -13.92
N THR A 4 5.92 -3.96 -12.68
CA THR A 4 5.26 -2.79 -12.10
C THR A 4 6.17 -2.11 -11.09
N VAL A 5 6.15 -0.79 -11.07
CA VAL A 5 7.01 0.01 -10.18
C VAL A 5 6.14 0.88 -9.29
N THR A 6 6.33 0.74 -7.98
CA THR A 6 5.60 1.52 -6.97
C THR A 6 6.61 2.22 -6.06
N MET A 7 6.81 3.51 -6.26
CA MET A 7 7.82 4.30 -5.53
C MET A 7 7.32 4.80 -4.17
N ASN A 8 6.01 4.89 -3.98
CA ASN A 8 5.41 5.32 -2.72
C ASN A 8 4.25 4.41 -2.33
N PRO A 9 4.54 3.14 -2.04
CA PRO A 9 3.50 2.20 -1.65
C PRO A 9 2.91 2.55 -0.29
N SER A 10 1.75 1.97 0.02
CA SER A 10 1.05 2.20 1.27
C SER A 10 0.38 0.93 1.79
N VAL A 11 0.31 0.81 3.12
CA VAL A 11 -0.65 -0.10 3.73
C VAL A 11 -1.99 0.63 3.71
N ASP A 12 -2.88 0.20 2.80
CA ASP A 12 -4.20 0.81 2.70
C ASP A 12 -5.12 0.15 3.72
N THR A 13 -5.69 0.97 4.59
CA THR A 13 -6.60 0.53 5.64
C THR A 13 -7.98 1.10 5.36
N ARG A 14 -8.96 0.23 5.20
CA ARG A 14 -10.34 0.61 4.93
C ARG A 14 -11.19 0.38 6.18
N TYR A 15 -11.95 1.40 6.54
CA TYR A 15 -12.97 1.33 7.59
C TYR A 15 -14.33 1.56 6.96
N GLN A 16 -15.26 0.68 7.23
CA GLN A 16 -16.64 0.83 6.74
C GLN A 16 -17.56 1.12 7.92
N LEU A 17 -18.25 2.24 7.86
CA LEU A 17 -19.16 2.74 8.88
C LEU A 17 -20.51 3.07 8.25
N ASP A 18 -21.59 2.85 9.00
CA ASP A 18 -22.92 3.37 8.60
C ASP A 18 -22.91 4.89 8.70
N GLU A 19 -22.35 5.41 9.77
CA GLU A 19 -22.25 6.85 10.02
C GLU A 19 -20.91 7.16 10.70
N LEU A 20 -20.22 8.20 10.22
CA LEU A 20 -19.04 8.75 10.88
C LEU A 20 -19.48 9.88 11.80
N ILE A 21 -19.30 9.68 13.09
CA ILE A 21 -19.67 10.66 14.12
C ILE A 21 -18.43 11.46 14.51
N ILE A 22 -18.45 12.74 14.17
CA ILE A 22 -17.34 13.65 14.46
C ILE A 22 -17.29 13.93 15.98
N ASP A 23 -16.07 14.05 16.51
CA ASP A 23 -15.80 14.34 17.91
C ASP A 23 -16.32 13.26 18.87
N ASP A 24 -16.34 12.01 18.40
CA ASP A 24 -16.78 10.87 19.19
C ASP A 24 -15.96 9.63 18.83
N VAL A 25 -16.12 8.57 19.59
CA VAL A 25 -15.49 7.28 19.32
C VAL A 25 -16.29 6.54 18.27
N ASN A 26 -15.61 6.16 17.19
CA ASN A 26 -16.18 5.31 16.16
C ASN A 26 -15.44 3.97 16.17
N ARG A 27 -16.12 2.88 16.47
CA ARG A 27 -15.49 1.56 16.51
C ARG A 27 -15.57 0.91 15.14
N VAL A 28 -14.42 0.45 14.65
CA VAL A 28 -14.28 -0.03 13.28
C VAL A 28 -13.51 -1.35 13.24
N LYS A 29 -13.73 -2.11 12.18
CA LYS A 29 -12.89 -3.25 11.83
C LYS A 29 -12.08 -2.89 10.60
N PRO A 30 -10.74 -2.98 10.65
CA PRO A 30 -9.92 -2.64 9.51
C PRO A 30 -9.88 -3.75 8.48
N GLU A 31 -9.86 -3.38 7.21
CA GLU A 31 -9.41 -4.22 6.11
C GLU A 31 -8.12 -3.61 5.57
N LYS A 32 -7.06 -4.41 5.51
CA LYS A 32 -5.74 -3.92 5.10
C LYS A 32 -5.30 -4.60 3.83
N THR A 33 -4.83 -3.79 2.89
CA THR A 33 -4.31 -4.25 1.60
C THR A 33 -3.02 -3.51 1.27
N ALA A 34 -2.17 -4.15 0.46
CA ALA A 34 -1.03 -3.48 -0.11
C ALA A 34 -1.50 -2.54 -1.21
N GLY A 35 -1.19 -1.25 -1.07
CA GLY A 35 -1.67 -0.20 -1.95
C GLY A 35 -0.56 0.54 -2.66
N GLY A 36 -0.97 1.39 -3.57
CA GLY A 36 -0.16 2.13 -4.51
C GLY A 36 -0.59 1.79 -5.92
N LYS A 37 -0.42 2.74 -6.83
CA LYS A 37 -0.93 2.58 -8.21
C LYS A 37 -0.33 1.35 -8.90
N GLY A 38 0.99 1.17 -8.77
CA GLY A 38 1.67 0.02 -9.37
C GLY A 38 1.18 -1.31 -8.81
N LEU A 39 0.97 -1.40 -7.52
CA LEU A 39 0.48 -2.62 -6.87
C LEU A 39 -0.97 -2.92 -7.23
N ASN A 40 -1.80 -1.90 -7.37
CA ASN A 40 -3.17 -2.09 -7.85
C ASN A 40 -3.17 -2.68 -9.27
N VAL A 41 -2.30 -2.19 -10.14
CA VAL A 41 -2.10 -2.74 -11.49
C VAL A 41 -1.60 -4.18 -11.42
N SER A 42 -0.65 -4.48 -10.53
CA SER A 42 -0.12 -5.84 -10.35
C SER A 42 -1.21 -6.84 -10.02
N ARG A 43 -2.10 -6.50 -9.11
CA ARG A 43 -3.19 -7.40 -8.71
C ARG A 43 -4.17 -7.66 -9.85
N VAL A 44 -4.51 -6.62 -10.60
CA VAL A 44 -5.40 -6.78 -11.76
C VAL A 44 -4.77 -7.65 -12.83
N LEU A 45 -3.50 -7.42 -13.16
CA LEU A 45 -2.77 -8.22 -14.15
C LEU A 45 -2.65 -9.68 -13.72
N LEU A 46 -2.41 -9.92 -12.44
CA LEU A 46 -2.34 -11.29 -11.91
C LEU A 46 -3.68 -12.01 -12.06
N GLN A 47 -4.79 -11.32 -11.81
CA GLN A 47 -6.14 -11.87 -12.00
C GLN A 47 -6.43 -12.19 -13.45
N LEU A 48 -5.81 -11.48 -14.38
CA LEU A 48 -5.93 -11.73 -15.82
C LEU A 48 -5.01 -12.86 -16.31
N GLY A 49 -4.22 -13.44 -15.42
CA GLY A 49 -3.33 -14.55 -15.74
C GLY A 49 -1.96 -14.15 -16.26
N ASP A 50 -1.59 -12.88 -16.15
CA ASP A 50 -0.29 -12.39 -16.58
C ASP A 50 0.81 -12.70 -15.56
N ASP A 51 2.05 -12.84 -16.05
CA ASP A 51 3.24 -12.97 -15.23
C ASP A 51 3.75 -11.59 -14.86
N VAL A 52 3.66 -11.23 -13.57
CA VAL A 52 3.94 -9.90 -13.07
C VAL A 52 4.98 -9.95 -11.96
N LEU A 53 5.93 -9.03 -12.00
CA LEU A 53 6.85 -8.75 -10.89
C LEU A 53 6.63 -7.31 -10.41
N ALA A 54 6.37 -7.16 -9.12
CA ALA A 54 6.23 -5.85 -8.49
C ALA A 54 7.54 -5.44 -7.85
N THR A 55 7.95 -4.20 -8.07
CA THR A 55 9.13 -3.62 -7.44
C THR A 55 8.87 -2.17 -7.02
N GLY A 56 9.78 -1.62 -6.27
CA GLY A 56 9.71 -0.26 -5.75
C GLY A 56 10.52 -0.13 -4.48
N LEU A 57 10.06 0.69 -3.56
CA LEU A 57 10.75 0.99 -2.31
C LEU A 57 9.86 0.63 -1.12
N LEU A 58 10.41 -0.13 -0.16
CA LEU A 58 9.72 -0.49 1.08
C LEU A 58 10.65 -0.24 2.27
N GLY A 59 10.11 0.26 3.38
CA GLY A 59 10.89 0.49 4.58
C GLY A 59 10.13 0.30 5.87
N GLY A 60 10.88 -0.01 6.94
CA GLY A 60 10.36 -0.14 8.28
C GLY A 60 9.42 -1.33 8.48
N HIS A 61 8.67 -1.28 9.56
CA HIS A 61 7.72 -2.34 9.91
C HIS A 61 6.56 -2.44 8.92
N MET A 62 6.09 -1.29 8.44
CA MET A 62 5.00 -1.28 7.43
C MET A 62 5.48 -1.83 6.10
N GLY A 63 6.75 -1.59 5.73
CA GLY A 63 7.33 -2.21 4.54
C GLY A 63 7.37 -3.74 4.65
N ALA A 64 7.78 -4.27 5.78
CA ALA A 64 7.77 -5.71 6.04
C ALA A 64 6.36 -6.29 6.00
N TYR A 65 5.40 -5.58 6.56
CA TYR A 65 3.99 -5.98 6.54
C TYR A 65 3.44 -6.00 5.11
N MET A 66 3.82 -5.02 4.28
CA MET A 66 3.42 -5.00 2.88
C MET A 66 3.95 -6.20 2.10
N ALA A 67 5.18 -6.60 2.38
CA ALA A 67 5.75 -7.80 1.76
C ALA A 67 4.92 -9.04 2.12
N GLU A 68 4.49 -9.16 3.36
CA GLU A 68 3.60 -10.24 3.80
C GLU A 68 2.25 -10.20 3.07
N LEU A 69 1.67 -9.01 2.90
CA LEU A 69 0.40 -8.87 2.18
C LEU A 69 0.53 -9.26 0.72
N MET A 70 1.63 -8.86 0.06
CA MET A 70 1.87 -9.23 -1.32
C MET A 70 2.07 -10.73 -1.48
N ASP A 71 2.81 -11.34 -0.58
CA ASP A 71 3.04 -12.80 -0.60
C ASP A 71 1.71 -13.54 -0.42
N ALA A 72 0.85 -13.07 0.49
CA ALA A 72 -0.46 -13.66 0.70
C ALA A 72 -1.37 -13.55 -0.54
N ASP A 73 -1.23 -12.46 -1.30
CA ASP A 73 -1.99 -12.24 -2.54
C ASP A 73 -1.38 -12.98 -3.73
N GLY A 74 -0.25 -13.63 -3.56
CA GLY A 74 0.45 -14.33 -4.64
C GLY A 74 1.17 -13.41 -5.61
N VAL A 75 1.44 -12.16 -5.21
CA VAL A 75 2.16 -11.17 -6.04
C VAL A 75 3.66 -11.37 -5.87
N LYS A 76 4.35 -11.76 -6.94
CA LYS A 76 5.81 -11.82 -6.93
C LYS A 76 6.36 -10.41 -6.78
N ASN A 77 7.30 -10.23 -5.86
CA ASN A 77 7.81 -8.91 -5.55
C ASN A 77 9.30 -8.94 -5.20
N ASP A 78 9.96 -7.85 -5.51
CA ASP A 78 11.37 -7.63 -5.17
C ASP A 78 11.59 -6.13 -5.00
N PHE A 79 11.52 -5.66 -3.76
CA PHE A 79 11.59 -4.24 -3.42
C PHE A 79 12.94 -3.89 -2.83
N VAL A 80 13.39 -2.68 -3.13
CA VAL A 80 14.61 -2.11 -2.55
C VAL A 80 14.28 -1.58 -1.14
N PRO A 81 15.02 -2.01 -0.10
CA PRO A 81 14.78 -1.50 1.25
C PRO A 81 15.22 -0.05 1.40
N ILE A 82 14.44 0.72 2.15
CA ILE A 82 14.77 2.10 2.53
C ILE A 82 14.70 2.26 4.03
N ALA A 83 15.34 3.29 4.58
CA ALA A 83 15.38 3.57 6.01
C ALA A 83 14.04 4.12 6.52
N GLY A 84 13.34 4.90 5.70
CA GLY A 84 12.06 5.52 6.08
C GLY A 84 10.94 4.50 6.17
N GLU A 85 9.96 4.79 7.00
CA GLU A 85 8.79 3.93 7.22
C GLU A 85 7.81 4.06 6.05
N THR A 86 7.41 2.95 5.46
CA THR A 86 6.35 2.91 4.44
C THR A 86 5.05 3.48 5.04
N ARG A 87 4.33 4.26 4.25
CA ARG A 87 3.15 5.00 4.71
C ARG A 87 1.94 4.13 4.93
N ILE A 88 1.04 4.65 5.77
CA ILE A 88 -0.30 4.12 5.96
C ILE A 88 -1.29 5.12 5.37
N CYS A 89 -2.25 4.62 4.62
CA CYS A 89 -3.33 5.44 4.08
C CYS A 89 -4.67 4.90 4.58
N LEU A 90 -5.54 5.80 5.01
CA LEU A 90 -6.84 5.44 5.54
C LEU A 90 -7.93 5.82 4.54
N ASN A 91 -8.88 4.92 4.38
CA ASN A 91 -10.08 5.16 3.57
C ASN A 91 -11.30 4.85 4.43
N ILE A 92 -12.10 5.88 4.70
CA ILE A 92 -13.29 5.76 5.54
C ILE A 92 -14.51 5.82 4.63
N LEU A 93 -15.23 4.69 4.54
CA LEU A 93 -16.49 4.60 3.82
C LEU A 93 -17.62 4.86 4.82
N HIS A 94 -18.39 5.91 4.58
CA HIS A 94 -19.46 6.30 5.49
C HIS A 94 -20.56 7.04 4.73
N GLU A 95 -21.81 6.72 5.03
CA GLU A 95 -22.96 7.47 4.55
C GLU A 95 -22.95 7.70 3.02
N GLY A 96 -22.45 6.72 2.26
CA GLY A 96 -22.28 6.84 0.81
C GLY A 96 -21.09 7.70 0.38
N ASN A 97 -20.29 8.20 1.31
CA ASN A 97 -19.10 9.01 1.06
C ASN A 97 -17.83 8.19 1.26
N GLN A 98 -16.74 8.71 0.69
CA GLN A 98 -15.41 8.15 0.85
C GLN A 98 -14.46 9.25 1.30
N THR A 99 -14.02 9.16 2.55
CA THR A 99 -13.08 10.13 3.12
C THR A 99 -11.71 9.48 3.28
N GLU A 100 -10.70 10.09 2.71
CA GLU A 100 -9.34 9.54 2.70
C GLU A 100 -8.40 10.39 3.56
N LEU A 101 -7.54 9.72 4.33
CA LEU A 101 -6.44 10.32 5.07
C LEU A 101 -5.17 9.66 4.58
N LEU A 102 -4.37 10.39 3.82
CA LEU A 102 -3.20 9.86 3.12
C LEU A 102 -1.92 10.43 3.73
N GLU A 103 -1.08 9.56 4.27
CA GLU A 103 0.27 9.97 4.65
C GLU A 103 1.10 10.24 3.39
N SER A 104 1.96 11.24 3.44
CA SER A 104 2.79 11.61 2.29
C SER A 104 3.88 10.56 1.98
N GLY A 105 4.28 9.79 2.97
CA GLY A 105 5.30 8.77 2.81
C GLY A 105 6.68 9.25 3.27
N PRO A 106 7.65 8.31 3.30
CA PRO A 106 8.99 8.61 3.77
C PRO A 106 9.77 9.43 2.74
N GLN A 107 10.77 10.16 3.23
CA GLN A 107 11.78 10.76 2.37
C GLN A 107 12.77 9.68 1.92
N ILE A 108 13.14 9.74 0.66
CA ILE A 108 14.06 8.77 0.05
C ILE A 108 15.42 9.43 -0.12
N ALA A 109 16.45 8.81 0.48
CA ALA A 109 17.82 9.30 0.33
C ALA A 109 18.33 9.08 -1.08
N PRO A 110 19.22 9.94 -1.60
CA PRO A 110 19.78 9.76 -2.95
C PRO A 110 20.44 8.40 -3.16
N ALA A 111 21.12 7.86 -2.15
CA ALA A 111 21.74 6.54 -2.25
C ALA A 111 20.70 5.42 -2.38
N GLU A 112 19.53 5.58 -1.76
CA GLU A 112 18.44 4.60 -1.86
C GLU A 112 17.83 4.62 -3.26
N LEU A 113 17.65 5.80 -3.84
CA LEU A 113 17.16 5.94 -5.20
C LEU A 113 18.16 5.36 -6.20
N GLU A 114 19.44 5.58 -5.99
CA GLU A 114 20.51 5.02 -6.83
C GLU A 114 20.52 3.49 -6.75
N ALA A 115 20.32 2.92 -5.56
CA ALA A 115 20.26 1.47 -5.37
C ALA A 115 19.07 0.84 -6.12
N PHE A 116 17.99 1.59 -6.30
CA PHE A 116 16.83 1.13 -7.08
C PHE A 116 17.14 1.06 -8.57
N THR A 117 17.87 2.01 -9.07
CA THR A 117 18.22 2.07 -10.50
C THR A 117 19.32 1.09 -10.84
#